data_484b40f6c82b37430b6330284e5e8bf1
#
_entry.id   484b40f6c82b37430b6330284e5e8bf1
#
_cell.length_a   1.000
_cell.length_b   1.000
_cell.length_c   1.000
_cell.angle_alpha   90.00
_cell.angle_beta   90.00
_cell.angle_gamma   90.00
#
_symmetry.space_group_name_H-M   'P 1'
#
loop_
_entity.id
_entity.type
_entity.pdbx_description
1 polymer ?
#
loop_
_entity_poly.entity_id
_entity_poly.type
_entity_poly.pdbx_seq_one_letter_code
_entity_poly.pdbx_strand_id
1 'polypeptide(L)'
;MCIRDRDIEALLNFYDQGTSEGGFELGIRTAIEAMLVSPYFLFRIESEPRGIEAGEIFPVDDIDLASRLSFFIWGVGPDDRLLSAARENRLSDPDFLEGETLRMLADPRSESLSTRFAHLWLRLQDLEQVQPDAFWFPNYSQQLSEDMRRETELFFNNLVS
;
A
#
# COMPACT_ATOMS: atom_id res chain seq x y z
N MET A 1 12.30 -2.33 0.87
CA MET A 1 13.07 -1.06 1.01
C MET A 1 14.39 -1.42 1.68
N CYS A 2 15.49 -1.38 0.95
CA CYS A 2 16.80 -1.61 1.56
C CYS A 2 17.28 -0.29 2.15
N ILE A 3 17.49 -0.24 3.45
CA ILE A 3 18.14 0.89 4.12
C ILE A 3 19.58 0.92 3.61
N ARG A 4 19.98 2.03 2.98
CA ARG A 4 21.35 2.25 2.50
C ARG A 4 22.13 2.97 3.60
N ASP A 5 23.44 2.76 3.66
CA ASP A 5 24.31 3.43 4.67
C ASP A 5 24.09 4.94 4.69
N ARG A 6 23.87 5.56 3.53
CA ARG A 6 23.56 6.99 3.39
C ARG A 6 22.25 7.41 4.09
N ASP A 7 21.23 6.53 4.12
CA ASP A 7 19.94 6.84 4.77
C ASP A 7 20.10 6.79 6.29
N ILE A 8 20.96 5.87 6.78
CA ILE A 8 21.32 5.77 8.20
C ILE A 8 22.14 7.00 8.64
N GLU A 9 23.10 7.42 7.83
CA GLU A 9 23.94 8.59 8.11
C GLU A 9 23.08 9.86 8.23
N ALA A 10 22.10 10.05 7.35
CA ALA A 10 21.18 11.16 7.44
C ALA A 10 20.37 11.17 8.77
N LEU A 11 19.89 10.00 9.21
CA LEU A 11 19.17 9.88 10.48
C LEU A 11 20.07 10.10 11.69
N LEU A 12 21.32 9.63 11.64
CA LEU A 12 22.31 9.90 12.70
C LEU A 12 22.61 11.38 12.85
N ASN A 13 22.68 12.14 11.75
CA ASN A 13 22.85 13.59 11.82
C ASN A 13 21.72 14.29 12.58
N PHE A 14 20.46 13.87 12.36
CA PHE A 14 19.31 14.38 13.11
C PHE A 14 19.38 13.98 14.59
N TYR A 15 19.80 12.74 14.87
CA TYR A 15 20.03 12.30 16.24
C TYR A 15 21.09 13.14 16.96
N ASP A 16 22.24 13.38 16.34
CA ASP A 16 23.33 14.16 16.90
C ASP A 16 22.93 15.62 17.15
N GLN A 17 22.17 16.21 16.22
CA GLN A 17 21.60 17.55 16.42
C GLN A 17 20.70 17.60 17.66
N GLY A 18 19.71 16.72 17.76
CA GLY A 18 18.80 16.68 18.90
C GLY A 18 19.53 16.38 20.22
N THR A 19 20.55 15.52 20.19
CA THR A 19 21.35 15.18 21.35
C THR A 19 22.14 16.39 21.84
N SER A 20 22.66 17.21 20.94
CA SER A 20 23.39 18.44 21.30
C SER A 20 22.50 19.51 21.95
N GLU A 21 21.23 19.54 21.63
CA GLU A 21 20.24 20.50 22.12
C GLU A 21 19.59 20.08 23.45
N GLY A 22 19.33 18.77 23.66
CA GLY A 22 18.56 18.28 24.80
C GLY A 22 18.86 16.86 25.25
N GLY A 23 19.99 16.27 24.84
CA GLY A 23 20.43 14.95 25.28
C GLY A 23 19.76 13.80 24.53
N PHE A 24 19.94 12.58 25.02
CA PHE A 24 19.56 11.33 24.34
C PHE A 24 18.08 11.29 23.89
N GLU A 25 17.17 11.66 24.79
CA GLU A 25 15.71 11.61 24.50
C GLU A 25 15.35 12.53 23.33
N LEU A 26 15.90 13.76 23.30
CA LEU A 26 15.66 14.70 22.21
C LEU A 26 16.30 14.21 20.91
N GLY A 27 17.49 13.58 20.98
CA GLY A 27 18.15 12.97 19.83
C GLY A 27 17.30 11.88 19.18
N ILE A 28 16.76 10.95 19.96
CA ILE A 28 15.86 9.88 19.48
C ILE A 28 14.60 10.47 18.86
N ARG A 29 13.99 11.44 19.55
CA ARG A 29 12.77 12.10 19.07
C ARG A 29 13.00 12.77 17.72
N THR A 30 14.06 13.55 17.57
CA THR A 30 14.39 14.26 16.33
C THR A 30 14.67 13.30 15.18
N ALA A 31 15.36 12.19 15.43
CA ALA A 31 15.59 11.15 14.42
C ALA A 31 14.28 10.46 13.96
N ILE A 32 13.36 10.15 14.90
CA ILE A 32 12.05 9.58 14.58
C ILE A 32 11.20 10.59 13.80
N GLU A 33 11.15 11.85 14.21
CA GLU A 33 10.44 12.92 13.50
C GLU A 33 10.95 13.05 12.06
N ALA A 34 12.28 13.05 11.86
CA ALA A 34 12.89 13.08 10.52
C ALA A 34 12.50 11.86 9.66
N MET A 35 12.43 10.67 10.26
CA MET A 35 11.99 9.46 9.56
C MET A 35 10.53 9.58 9.15
N LEU A 36 9.63 10.02 10.03
CA LEU A 36 8.20 10.10 9.78
C LEU A 36 7.82 11.16 8.74
N VAL A 37 8.59 12.24 8.58
CA VAL A 37 8.36 13.26 7.54
C VAL A 37 9.10 12.98 6.25
N SER A 38 9.93 11.93 6.20
CA SER A 38 10.68 11.57 5.00
C SER A 38 9.75 11.22 3.85
N PRO A 39 9.94 11.77 2.63
CA PRO A 39 9.18 11.37 1.46
C PRO A 39 9.25 9.87 1.16
N TYR A 40 10.37 9.22 1.47
CA TYR A 40 10.56 7.76 1.31
C TYR A 40 9.73 6.93 2.30
N PHE A 41 9.34 7.51 3.42
CA PHE A 41 8.42 6.90 4.37
C PHE A 41 6.96 7.16 3.99
N LEU A 42 6.64 8.41 3.62
CA LEU A 42 5.27 8.84 3.34
C LEU A 42 4.75 8.35 1.98
N PHE A 43 5.63 8.27 0.98
CA PHE A 43 5.27 7.93 -0.39
C PHE A 43 6.04 6.69 -0.88
N ARG A 44 5.42 5.96 -1.77
CA ARG A 44 6.09 4.92 -2.55
C ARG A 44 6.66 5.57 -3.79
N ILE A 45 7.95 5.91 -3.71
CA ILE A 45 8.66 6.54 -4.82
C ILE A 45 9.33 5.42 -5.61
N GLU A 46 8.98 5.31 -6.87
CA GLU A 46 9.61 4.36 -7.81
C GLU A 46 10.81 5.01 -8.48
N SER A 47 11.82 4.20 -8.73
CA SER A 47 13.04 4.68 -9.37
C SER A 47 12.91 4.58 -10.89
N GLU A 48 12.96 5.72 -11.57
CA GLU A 48 13.07 5.73 -13.03
C GLU A 48 14.50 5.35 -13.46
N PRO A 49 14.67 4.46 -14.46
CA PRO A 49 15.96 4.18 -15.03
C PRO A 49 16.58 5.45 -15.66
N ARG A 50 17.89 5.59 -15.58
CA ARG A 50 18.58 6.75 -16.14
C ARG A 50 18.52 6.76 -17.67
N GLY A 51 18.22 7.92 -18.26
CA GLY A 51 18.28 8.12 -19.71
C GLY A 51 16.98 7.78 -20.45
N ILE A 52 15.89 7.58 -19.75
CA ILE A 52 14.55 7.38 -20.35
C ILE A 52 13.99 8.73 -20.81
N GLU A 53 13.44 8.75 -22.03
CA GLU A 53 12.76 9.92 -22.59
C GLU A 53 11.30 9.99 -22.12
N ALA A 54 10.75 11.20 -22.11
CA ALA A 54 9.36 11.41 -21.72
C ALA A 54 8.39 10.65 -22.65
N GLY A 55 7.57 9.76 -22.05
CA GLY A 55 6.61 8.89 -22.77
C GLY A 55 7.16 7.52 -23.16
N GLU A 56 8.41 7.20 -22.85
CA GLU A 56 8.97 5.88 -23.03
C GLU A 56 8.43 4.89 -21.97
N ILE A 57 8.15 3.66 -22.39
CA ILE A 57 7.71 2.58 -21.51
C ILE A 57 8.90 1.77 -21.06
N PHE A 58 9.07 1.60 -19.77
CA PHE A 58 10.14 0.81 -19.17
C PHE A 58 9.61 -0.22 -18.17
N PRO A 59 10.30 -1.34 -17.97
CA PRO A 59 9.95 -2.30 -16.93
C PRO A 59 10.21 -1.71 -15.54
N VAL A 60 9.30 -1.96 -14.62
CA VAL A 60 9.45 -1.57 -13.20
C VAL A 60 10.46 -2.48 -12.54
N ASP A 61 11.32 -1.95 -11.67
CA ASP A 61 12.24 -2.73 -10.84
C ASP A 61 11.46 -3.73 -9.97
N ASP A 62 12.02 -4.94 -9.78
CA ASP A 62 11.33 -6.02 -9.06
C ASP A 62 10.99 -5.65 -7.59
N ILE A 63 11.78 -4.81 -6.93
CA ILE A 63 11.48 -4.31 -5.58
C ILE A 63 10.26 -3.38 -5.61
N ASP A 64 10.20 -2.49 -6.57
CA ASP A 64 9.07 -1.59 -6.77
C ASP A 64 7.82 -2.37 -7.21
N LEU A 65 7.98 -3.40 -8.06
CA LEU A 65 6.91 -4.31 -8.45
C LEU A 65 6.36 -5.10 -7.26
N ALA A 66 7.23 -5.64 -6.39
CA ALA A 66 6.82 -6.29 -5.16
C ALA A 66 6.00 -5.35 -4.26
N SER A 67 6.45 -4.10 -4.13
CA SER A 67 5.73 -3.06 -3.40
C SER A 67 4.36 -2.77 -4.03
N ARG A 68 4.28 -2.57 -5.34
CA ARG A 68 3.01 -2.36 -6.05
C ARG A 68 2.02 -3.49 -5.80
N LEU A 69 2.45 -4.75 -6.01
CA LEU A 69 1.61 -5.92 -5.83
C LEU A 69 1.08 -6.04 -4.40
N SER A 70 1.96 -5.95 -3.41
CA SER A 70 1.57 -6.14 -2.01
C SER A 70 0.61 -5.06 -1.53
N PHE A 71 0.86 -3.80 -1.86
CA PHE A 71 -0.05 -2.72 -1.48
C PHE A 71 -1.36 -2.74 -2.27
N PHE A 72 -1.35 -3.22 -3.51
CA PHE A 72 -2.58 -3.36 -4.29
C PHE A 72 -3.43 -4.51 -3.78
N ILE A 73 -2.85 -5.72 -3.60
CA ILE A 73 -3.61 -6.92 -3.24
C ILE A 73 -3.91 -6.97 -1.74
N TRP A 74 -2.92 -6.68 -0.88
CA TRP A 74 -3.02 -6.83 0.57
C TRP A 74 -3.20 -5.52 1.34
N GLY A 75 -2.89 -4.37 0.72
CA GLY A 75 -2.91 -3.07 1.39
C GLY A 75 -1.80 -2.87 2.43
N VAL A 76 -0.83 -3.77 2.47
CA VAL A 76 0.34 -3.74 3.38
C VAL A 76 1.63 -3.99 2.60
N GLY A 77 2.79 -3.84 3.25
CA GLY A 77 4.09 -4.12 2.64
C GLY A 77 4.29 -5.58 2.23
N PRO A 78 5.24 -5.85 1.31
CA PRO A 78 5.54 -7.19 0.83
C PRO A 78 6.05 -8.10 1.95
N ASP A 79 5.69 -9.39 1.87
CA ASP A 79 6.24 -10.42 2.78
C ASP A 79 7.67 -10.82 2.39
N ASP A 80 8.34 -11.57 3.27
CA ASP A 80 9.74 -11.98 3.08
C ASP A 80 9.93 -12.81 1.80
N ARG A 81 8.93 -13.62 1.43
CA ARG A 81 8.98 -14.43 0.20
C ARG A 81 8.97 -13.55 -1.04
N LEU A 82 8.07 -12.56 -1.10
CA LEU A 82 7.98 -11.63 -2.22
C LEU A 82 9.23 -10.74 -2.31
N LEU A 83 9.75 -10.30 -1.16
CA LEU A 83 11.01 -9.54 -1.08
C LEU A 83 12.21 -10.36 -1.56
N SER A 84 12.27 -11.65 -1.19
CA SER A 84 13.36 -12.53 -1.65
C SER A 84 13.30 -12.74 -3.16
N ALA A 85 12.11 -12.99 -3.70
CA ALA A 85 11.90 -13.12 -5.14
C ALA A 85 12.31 -11.84 -5.90
N ALA A 86 11.95 -10.66 -5.36
CA ALA A 86 12.33 -9.38 -5.95
C ALA A 86 13.86 -9.15 -5.92
N ARG A 87 14.54 -9.51 -4.83
CA ARG A 87 16.01 -9.41 -4.75
C ARG A 87 16.74 -10.35 -5.72
N GLU A 88 16.11 -11.46 -6.08
CA GLU A 88 16.60 -12.42 -7.05
C GLU A 88 16.20 -12.08 -8.50
N ASN A 89 15.52 -10.95 -8.74
CA ASN A 89 14.96 -10.49 -10.01
C ASN A 89 14.07 -11.55 -10.69
N ARG A 90 13.23 -12.24 -9.91
CA ARG A 90 12.33 -13.29 -10.39
C ARG A 90 10.93 -12.80 -10.74
N LEU A 91 10.56 -11.61 -10.28
CA LEU A 91 9.24 -11.03 -10.56
C LEU A 91 9.14 -10.52 -12.01
N SER A 92 10.26 -10.33 -12.68
CA SER A 92 10.33 -10.02 -14.11
C SER A 92 9.99 -11.23 -15.01
N ASP A 93 9.96 -12.47 -14.45
CA ASP A 93 9.49 -13.67 -15.13
C ASP A 93 7.95 -13.74 -15.02
N PRO A 94 7.22 -13.71 -16.17
CA PRO A 94 5.75 -13.70 -16.17
C PRO A 94 5.12 -14.92 -15.49
N ASP A 95 5.68 -16.11 -15.67
CA ASP A 95 5.12 -17.35 -15.09
C ASP A 95 5.29 -17.35 -13.57
N PHE A 96 6.43 -16.88 -13.09
CA PHE A 96 6.68 -16.73 -11.66
C PHE A 96 5.79 -15.64 -11.05
N LEU A 97 5.63 -14.50 -11.73
CA LEU A 97 4.79 -13.40 -11.31
C LEU A 97 3.31 -13.83 -11.20
N GLU A 98 2.81 -14.60 -12.17
CA GLU A 98 1.46 -15.18 -12.11
C GLU A 98 1.30 -16.09 -10.89
N GLY A 99 2.24 -16.99 -10.65
CA GLY A 99 2.22 -17.88 -9.49
C GLY A 99 2.22 -17.14 -8.15
N GLU A 100 3.02 -16.07 -8.02
CA GLU A 100 3.01 -15.23 -6.81
C GLU A 100 1.71 -14.44 -6.68
N THR A 101 1.17 -13.93 -7.77
CA THR A 101 -0.11 -13.21 -7.76
C THR A 101 -1.26 -14.13 -7.30
N LEU A 102 -1.34 -15.35 -7.82
CA LEU A 102 -2.33 -16.33 -7.39
C LEU A 102 -2.16 -16.70 -5.91
N ARG A 103 -0.93 -16.89 -5.44
CA ARG A 103 -0.65 -17.10 -4.02
C ARG A 103 -1.16 -15.94 -3.16
N MET A 104 -0.92 -14.72 -3.61
CA MET A 104 -1.32 -13.52 -2.88
C MET A 104 -2.84 -13.36 -2.85
N LEU A 105 -3.54 -13.71 -3.91
CA LEU A 105 -5.01 -13.69 -3.96
C LEU A 105 -5.62 -14.76 -3.05
N ALA A 106 -4.98 -15.92 -2.91
CA ALA A 106 -5.41 -16.98 -1.99
C ALA A 106 -5.15 -16.68 -0.50
N ASP A 107 -4.38 -15.64 -0.18
CA ASP A 107 -4.10 -15.23 1.20
C ASP A 107 -5.25 -14.41 1.77
N PRO A 108 -5.66 -14.59 3.05
CA PRO A 108 -6.75 -13.82 3.66
C PRO A 108 -6.58 -12.29 3.58
N ARG A 109 -5.35 -11.79 3.50
CA ARG A 109 -5.05 -10.35 3.32
C ARG A 109 -5.61 -9.79 2.00
N SER A 110 -5.92 -10.64 1.02
CA SER A 110 -6.53 -10.24 -0.27
C SER A 110 -7.93 -9.64 -0.12
N GLU A 111 -8.61 -9.84 1.02
CA GLU A 111 -9.86 -9.12 1.34
C GLU A 111 -9.68 -7.59 1.23
N SER A 112 -8.43 -7.10 1.33
CA SER A 112 -8.10 -5.70 1.08
C SER A 112 -8.49 -5.20 -0.32
N LEU A 113 -8.51 -6.07 -1.34
CA LEU A 113 -8.99 -5.69 -2.69
C LEU A 113 -10.47 -5.30 -2.67
N SER A 114 -11.31 -6.05 -1.97
CA SER A 114 -12.75 -5.75 -1.89
C SER A 114 -13.04 -4.57 -0.97
N THR A 115 -12.39 -4.53 0.20
CA THR A 115 -12.66 -3.51 1.23
C THR A 115 -11.97 -2.16 0.97
N ARG A 116 -11.00 -2.08 0.09
CA ARG A 116 -10.28 -0.84 -0.24
C ARG A 116 -10.41 -0.48 -1.72
N PHE A 117 -9.92 -1.33 -2.63
CA PHE A 117 -9.94 -1.01 -4.05
C PHE A 117 -11.36 -0.97 -4.60
N ALA A 118 -12.15 -2.08 -4.46
CA ALA A 118 -13.52 -2.11 -4.97
C ALA A 118 -14.40 -1.08 -4.26
N HIS A 119 -14.22 -0.88 -2.96
CA HIS A 119 -14.92 0.13 -2.17
C HIS A 119 -14.74 1.54 -2.76
N LEU A 120 -13.50 1.93 -3.09
CA LEU A 120 -13.22 3.24 -3.71
C LEU A 120 -13.64 3.28 -5.18
N TRP A 121 -13.36 2.23 -5.96
CA TRP A 121 -13.69 2.16 -7.37
C TRP A 121 -15.19 2.22 -7.64
N LEU A 122 -15.98 1.49 -6.84
CA LEU A 122 -17.44 1.47 -6.93
C LEU A 122 -18.11 2.61 -6.13
N ARG A 123 -17.30 3.47 -5.48
CA ARG A 123 -17.76 4.59 -4.67
C ARG A 123 -18.72 4.18 -3.54
N LEU A 124 -18.48 3.03 -2.92
CA LEU A 124 -19.34 2.51 -1.85
C LEU A 124 -19.37 3.40 -0.61
N GLN A 125 -18.34 4.25 -0.41
CA GLN A 125 -18.33 5.28 0.64
C GLN A 125 -19.45 6.32 0.46
N ASP A 126 -19.96 6.51 -0.76
CA ASP A 126 -21.03 7.49 -1.01
C ASP A 126 -22.38 6.99 -0.47
N LEU A 127 -22.54 5.68 -0.23
CA LEU A 127 -23.76 5.11 0.37
C LEU A 127 -24.05 5.70 1.75
N GLU A 128 -23.02 6.08 2.51
CA GLU A 128 -23.18 6.69 3.83
C GLU A 128 -23.85 8.10 3.77
N GLN A 129 -23.75 8.74 2.60
CA GLN A 129 -24.32 10.08 2.36
C GLN A 129 -25.72 10.02 1.74
N VAL A 130 -26.15 8.82 1.31
CA VAL A 130 -27.47 8.61 0.70
C VAL A 130 -28.56 8.66 1.76
N GLN A 131 -29.45 9.62 1.66
CA GLN A 131 -30.63 9.77 2.52
C GLN A 131 -31.89 9.71 1.66
N PRO A 132 -32.43 8.50 1.36
CA PRO A 132 -33.63 8.36 0.54
C PRO A 132 -34.84 8.96 1.27
N ASP A 133 -35.78 9.48 0.47
CA ASP A 133 -37.05 9.98 1.02
C ASP A 133 -37.81 8.84 1.72
N ALA A 134 -38.11 9.05 3.01
CA ALA A 134 -38.76 8.05 3.86
C ALA A 134 -40.19 7.69 3.42
N PHE A 135 -40.84 8.55 2.63
CA PHE A 135 -42.16 8.25 2.07
C PHE A 135 -42.09 7.17 0.98
N TRP A 136 -41.07 7.25 0.12
CA TRP A 136 -40.87 6.30 -0.98
C TRP A 136 -40.06 5.06 -0.54
N PHE A 137 -39.17 5.21 0.45
CA PHE A 137 -38.30 4.16 0.94
C PHE A 137 -38.40 3.98 2.46
N PRO A 138 -39.59 3.61 2.99
CA PRO A 138 -39.84 3.57 4.42
C PRO A 138 -39.00 2.54 5.20
N ASN A 139 -38.46 1.54 4.49
CA ASN A 139 -37.62 0.48 5.07
C ASN A 139 -36.11 0.76 4.97
N TYR A 140 -35.71 1.91 4.40
CA TYR A 140 -34.30 2.25 4.35
C TYR A 140 -33.79 2.59 5.74
N SER A 141 -32.65 2.01 6.10
CA SER A 141 -32.00 2.23 7.39
C SER A 141 -30.49 2.25 7.19
N GLN A 142 -29.75 2.76 8.15
CA GLN A 142 -28.30 2.72 8.16
C GLN A 142 -27.79 1.27 8.06
N GLN A 143 -28.44 0.33 8.80
CA GLN A 143 -28.09 -1.08 8.73
C GLN A 143 -28.23 -1.63 7.30
N LEU A 144 -29.31 -1.28 6.59
CA LEU A 144 -29.49 -1.70 5.20
C LEU A 144 -28.38 -1.16 4.30
N SER A 145 -27.97 0.11 4.49
CA SER A 145 -26.86 0.70 3.74
C SER A 145 -25.53 -0.06 3.99
N GLU A 146 -25.24 -0.42 5.23
CA GLU A 146 -24.07 -1.21 5.61
C GLU A 146 -24.12 -2.63 5.00
N ASP A 147 -25.28 -3.27 5.03
CA ASP A 147 -25.49 -4.59 4.45
C ASP A 147 -25.32 -4.58 2.91
N MET A 148 -25.85 -3.57 2.21
CA MET A 148 -25.67 -3.37 0.78
C MET A 148 -24.19 -3.18 0.41
N ARG A 149 -23.45 -2.41 1.20
CA ARG A 149 -22.00 -2.26 1.03
C ARG A 149 -21.29 -3.60 1.21
N ARG A 150 -21.60 -4.31 2.31
CA ARG A 150 -20.97 -5.59 2.61
C ARG A 150 -21.31 -6.68 1.58
N GLU A 151 -22.52 -6.72 1.09
CA GLU A 151 -22.92 -7.60 -0.03
C GLU A 151 -22.03 -7.38 -1.25
N THR A 152 -21.84 -6.11 -1.65
CA THR A 152 -21.00 -5.76 -2.81
C THR A 152 -19.53 -6.14 -2.59
N GLU A 153 -18.98 -5.89 -1.41
CA GLU A 153 -17.62 -6.28 -1.03
C GLU A 153 -17.45 -7.81 -1.10
N LEU A 154 -18.38 -8.57 -0.55
CA LEU A 154 -18.34 -10.04 -0.56
C LEU A 154 -18.49 -10.60 -1.99
N PHE A 155 -19.37 -10.00 -2.79
CA PHE A 155 -19.52 -10.39 -4.19
C PHE A 155 -18.20 -10.17 -4.95
N PHE A 156 -17.56 -9.01 -4.79
CA PHE A 156 -16.27 -8.74 -5.42
C PHE A 156 -15.20 -9.71 -4.93
N ASN A 157 -15.14 -9.97 -3.63
CA ASN A 157 -14.16 -10.90 -3.05
C ASN A 157 -14.30 -12.31 -3.66
N ASN A 158 -15.52 -12.80 -3.85
CA ASN A 158 -15.78 -14.10 -4.47
C ASN A 158 -15.41 -14.18 -5.97
N LEU A 159 -15.25 -13.03 -6.64
CA LEU A 159 -14.81 -13.01 -8.05
C LEU A 159 -13.29 -13.08 -8.20
N VAL A 160 -12.54 -12.63 -7.18
CA VAL A 160 -11.08 -12.51 -7.25
C VAL A 160 -10.32 -13.56 -6.43
N SER A 161 -11.03 -14.38 -5.61
CA SER A 161 -10.47 -15.43 -4.74
C SER A 161 -10.28 -16.77 -5.43
#